data_f65cc32805d163e9f4c5eb8a54c856c9
#
_entry.id   f65cc32805d163e9f4c5eb8a54c856c9
#
_cell.length_a   1.000
_cell.length_b   1.000
_cell.length_c   1.000
_cell.angle_alpha   90.00
_cell.angle_beta   90.00
_cell.angle_gamma   90.00
#
_symmetry.space_group_name_H-M   'P 1'
#
loop_
_entity.id
_entity.type
_entity.pdbx_description
1 polymer ?
#
loop_
_entity_poly.entity_id
_entity_poly.type
_entity_poly.pdbx_seq_one_letter_code
_entity_poly.pdbx_strand_id
1 'polypeptide(L)'
;MEKIKFVMTDTDTQVSDACRRALEGKGVSVTVCEKNGTKALDALLAIHPQAVLLDAFMPDLDAITVKQRYEAQNAGGSRTTFFVTGAFQSEEIEQELLDSGFSFFFVKPFDENVLVSRVLKAAGNTIRPQIVSQDSDELTVTEILHQIGVPAHIKGYQFLRDAILLTISDHGYILSLIHISEP
;
A
#
# COMPACT_ATOMS: atom_id res chain seq x y z
N MET A 1 -2.66 23.05 5.31
CA MET A 1 -2.39 21.72 4.73
C MET A 1 -3.71 21.03 4.46
N GLU A 2 -3.90 20.56 3.26
CA GLU A 2 -5.10 19.79 2.91
C GLU A 2 -5.04 18.44 3.65
N LYS A 3 -6.14 18.07 4.33
CA LYS A 3 -6.20 16.80 5.06
C LYS A 3 -6.26 15.65 4.06
N ILE A 4 -5.53 14.58 4.33
CA ILE A 4 -5.62 13.32 3.58
C ILE A 4 -7.05 12.81 3.72
N LYS A 5 -7.72 12.55 2.59
CA LYS A 5 -9.07 11.97 2.56
C LYS A 5 -8.96 10.47 2.36
N PHE A 6 -9.64 9.73 3.20
CA PHE A 6 -9.68 8.27 3.17
C PHE A 6 -11.13 7.79 3.19
N VAL A 7 -11.46 6.84 2.34
CA VAL A 7 -12.79 6.20 2.28
C VAL A 7 -12.62 4.73 2.64
N MET A 8 -13.53 4.20 3.45
CA MET A 8 -13.57 2.76 3.72
C MET A 8 -15.00 2.22 3.69
N THR A 9 -15.12 0.97 3.23
CA THR A 9 -16.37 0.21 3.31
C THR A 9 -16.29 -0.78 4.45
N ASP A 10 -17.23 -0.77 5.36
CA ASP A 10 -17.34 -1.79 6.40
C ASP A 10 -18.79 -1.91 6.92
N THR A 11 -19.11 -3.09 7.47
CA THR A 11 -20.34 -3.37 8.22
C THR A 11 -20.08 -3.55 9.71
N ASP A 12 -18.82 -3.80 10.10
CA ASP A 12 -18.44 -3.95 11.50
C ASP A 12 -18.07 -2.58 12.09
N THR A 13 -18.99 -2.05 12.89
CA THR A 13 -18.81 -0.73 13.53
C THR A 13 -17.62 -0.70 14.49
N GLN A 14 -17.24 -1.81 15.12
CA GLN A 14 -16.08 -1.84 16.03
C GLN A 14 -14.76 -1.67 15.26
N VAL A 15 -14.58 -2.41 14.18
CA VAL A 15 -13.39 -2.33 13.32
C VAL A 15 -13.32 -0.97 12.64
N SER A 16 -14.43 -0.50 12.06
CA SER A 16 -14.47 0.80 11.39
C SER A 16 -14.23 1.97 12.34
N ASP A 17 -14.75 1.92 13.56
CA ASP A 17 -14.51 2.96 14.57
C ASP A 17 -13.08 2.94 15.11
N ALA A 18 -12.47 1.77 15.27
CA ALA A 18 -11.06 1.66 15.64
C ALA A 18 -10.15 2.25 14.55
N CYS A 19 -10.34 1.85 13.29
CA CYS A 19 -9.62 2.38 12.13
C CYS A 19 -9.82 3.89 11.98
N ARG A 20 -11.07 4.38 12.13
CA ARG A 20 -11.38 5.81 12.06
C ARG A 20 -10.61 6.59 13.11
N ARG A 21 -10.71 6.22 14.40
CA ARG A 21 -10.01 6.91 15.50
C ARG A 21 -8.50 6.93 15.28
N ALA A 22 -7.93 5.80 14.86
CA ALA A 22 -6.49 5.70 14.62
C ALA A 22 -6.02 6.61 13.47
N LEU A 23 -6.76 6.68 12.37
CA LEU A 23 -6.47 7.53 11.21
C LEU A 23 -6.72 9.02 11.51
N GLU A 24 -7.85 9.36 12.14
CA GLU A 24 -8.19 10.76 12.50
C GLU A 24 -7.17 11.34 13.49
N GLY A 25 -6.66 10.52 14.41
CA GLY A 25 -5.56 10.89 15.31
C GLY A 25 -4.24 11.24 14.60
N LYS A 26 -4.11 10.86 13.32
CA LYS A 26 -2.97 11.22 12.44
C LYS A 26 -3.31 12.30 11.40
N GLY A 27 -4.46 12.96 11.54
CA GLY A 27 -4.87 14.06 10.68
C GLY A 27 -5.52 13.63 9.35
N VAL A 28 -5.92 12.35 9.22
CA VAL A 28 -6.64 11.83 8.06
C VAL A 28 -8.15 12.09 8.24
N SER A 29 -8.82 12.56 7.20
CA SER A 29 -10.29 12.68 7.17
C SER A 29 -10.88 11.37 6.68
N VAL A 30 -11.62 10.66 7.52
CA VAL A 30 -12.16 9.33 7.25
C VAL A 30 -13.65 9.40 6.94
N THR A 31 -14.06 8.81 5.82
CA THR A 31 -15.45 8.56 5.47
C THR A 31 -15.69 7.06 5.45
N VAL A 32 -16.64 6.60 6.26
CA VAL A 32 -17.10 5.21 6.26
C VAL A 32 -18.40 5.14 5.48
N CYS A 33 -18.45 4.28 4.47
CA CYS A 33 -19.66 3.99 3.72
C CYS A 33 -20.10 2.52 3.94
N GLU A 34 -21.35 2.26 3.65
CA GLU A 34 -21.89 0.90 3.72
C GLU A 34 -21.10 -0.04 2.80
N LYS A 35 -21.04 -1.31 3.18
CA LYS A 35 -20.49 -2.38 2.35
C LYS A 35 -21.41 -2.67 1.16
N ASN A 36 -21.36 -1.77 0.18
CA ASN A 36 -22.09 -1.85 -1.09
C ASN A 36 -21.28 -1.16 -2.18
N GLY A 37 -21.04 -1.85 -3.29
CA GLY A 37 -20.14 -1.36 -4.33
C GLY A 37 -20.63 -0.13 -5.06
N THR A 38 -21.94 0.02 -5.29
CA THR A 38 -22.52 1.22 -5.92
C THR A 38 -22.35 2.44 -5.01
N LYS A 39 -22.72 2.31 -3.72
CA LYS A 39 -22.53 3.40 -2.73
C LYS A 39 -21.06 3.77 -2.53
N ALA A 40 -20.18 2.76 -2.56
CA ALA A 40 -18.74 3.00 -2.50
C ALA A 40 -18.25 3.80 -3.70
N LEU A 41 -18.66 3.44 -4.92
CA LEU A 41 -18.30 4.17 -6.14
C LEU A 41 -18.79 5.64 -6.09
N ASP A 42 -20.05 5.86 -5.70
CA ASP A 42 -20.60 7.20 -5.55
C ASP A 42 -19.80 8.04 -4.55
N ALA A 43 -19.45 7.46 -3.41
CA ALA A 43 -18.62 8.14 -2.41
C ALA A 43 -17.21 8.47 -2.93
N LEU A 44 -16.58 7.56 -3.66
CA LEU A 44 -15.26 7.78 -4.26
C LEU A 44 -15.28 8.93 -5.28
N LEU A 45 -16.30 8.97 -6.14
CA LEU A 45 -16.48 10.02 -7.16
C LEU A 45 -16.78 11.39 -6.55
N ALA A 46 -17.48 11.43 -5.40
CA ALA A 46 -17.79 12.68 -4.71
C ALA A 46 -16.61 13.23 -3.89
N ILE A 47 -15.80 12.35 -3.29
CA ILE A 47 -14.77 12.71 -2.31
C ILE A 47 -13.39 12.89 -2.96
N HIS A 48 -13.08 12.11 -4.00
CA HIS A 48 -11.75 11.98 -4.62
C HIS A 48 -10.66 11.73 -3.56
N PRO A 49 -10.67 10.56 -2.86
CA PRO A 49 -9.76 10.29 -1.77
C PRO A 49 -8.34 9.97 -2.27
N GLN A 50 -7.33 10.18 -1.42
CA GLN A 50 -5.95 9.77 -1.68
C GLN A 50 -5.74 8.26 -1.44
N ALA A 51 -6.55 7.68 -0.55
CA ALA A 51 -6.53 6.24 -0.30
C ALA A 51 -7.93 5.71 0.01
N VAL A 52 -8.17 4.44 -0.28
CA VAL A 52 -9.44 3.76 -0.04
C VAL A 52 -9.21 2.32 0.42
N LEU A 53 -10.06 1.84 1.33
CA LEU A 53 -10.12 0.44 1.74
C LEU A 53 -11.49 -0.12 1.36
N LEU A 54 -11.55 -1.03 0.41
CA LEU A 54 -12.77 -1.72 -0.02
C LEU A 54 -12.83 -3.13 0.56
N ASP A 55 -14.00 -3.60 0.91
CA ASP A 55 -14.20 -5.04 1.11
C ASP A 55 -14.19 -5.74 -0.26
N ALA A 56 -13.48 -6.87 -0.37
CA ALA A 56 -13.34 -7.59 -1.64
C ALA A 56 -14.70 -8.00 -2.23
N PHE A 57 -15.62 -8.41 -1.35
CA PHE A 57 -16.93 -8.90 -1.72
C PHE A 57 -18.02 -7.97 -1.20
N MET A 58 -18.60 -7.20 -2.09
CA MET A 58 -19.70 -6.27 -1.79
C MET A 58 -20.91 -6.59 -2.67
N PRO A 59 -22.13 -6.34 -2.18
CA PRO A 59 -23.32 -6.35 -3.04
C PRO A 59 -23.18 -5.34 -4.20
N ASP A 60 -23.87 -5.62 -5.28
CA ASP A 60 -23.97 -4.88 -6.54
C ASP A 60 -22.67 -4.84 -7.35
N LEU A 61 -21.56 -4.38 -6.79
CA LEU A 61 -20.26 -4.31 -7.42
C LEU A 61 -19.18 -4.81 -6.45
N ASP A 62 -18.31 -5.69 -6.92
CA ASP A 62 -17.11 -6.09 -6.18
C ASP A 62 -16.03 -4.97 -6.18
N ALA A 63 -14.97 -5.18 -5.41
CA ALA A 63 -13.92 -4.17 -5.27
C ALA A 63 -13.18 -3.90 -6.59
N ILE A 64 -12.97 -4.92 -7.43
CA ILE A 64 -12.29 -4.80 -8.72
C ILE A 64 -13.13 -3.92 -9.66
N THR A 65 -14.41 -4.21 -9.76
CA THR A 65 -15.34 -3.44 -10.60
C THR A 65 -15.46 -1.99 -10.12
N VAL A 66 -15.54 -1.76 -8.81
CA VAL A 66 -15.56 -0.40 -8.23
C VAL A 66 -14.31 0.37 -8.63
N LYS A 67 -13.11 -0.23 -8.46
CA LYS A 67 -11.84 0.39 -8.82
C LYS A 67 -11.79 0.74 -10.31
N GLN A 68 -12.11 -0.20 -11.19
CA GLN A 68 -12.08 0.00 -12.64
C GLN A 68 -13.02 1.12 -13.07
N ARG A 69 -14.26 1.16 -12.56
CA ARG A 69 -15.22 2.20 -12.88
C ARG A 69 -14.81 3.57 -12.35
N TYR A 70 -14.24 3.62 -11.15
CA TYR A 70 -13.71 4.86 -10.58
C TYR A 70 -12.55 5.40 -11.42
N GLU A 71 -11.57 4.57 -11.77
CA GLU A 71 -10.42 4.99 -12.59
C GLU A 71 -10.82 5.46 -13.98
N ALA A 72 -11.79 4.79 -14.60
CA ALA A 72 -12.33 5.19 -15.90
C ALA A 72 -13.01 6.58 -15.86
N GLN A 73 -13.70 6.91 -14.77
CA GLN A 73 -14.39 8.18 -14.60
C GLN A 73 -13.48 9.29 -14.03
N ASN A 74 -12.41 8.93 -13.35
CA ASN A 74 -11.43 9.85 -12.75
C ASN A 74 -10.19 10.04 -13.65
N ALA A 75 -10.30 9.79 -14.94
CA ALA A 75 -9.20 9.91 -15.90
C ALA A 75 -8.64 11.36 -15.89
N GLY A 76 -7.39 11.51 -15.42
CA GLY A 76 -6.72 12.81 -15.25
C GLY A 76 -6.88 13.45 -13.87
N GLY A 77 -7.60 12.82 -12.94
CA GLY A 77 -7.68 13.22 -11.53
C GLY A 77 -6.46 12.83 -10.69
N SER A 78 -6.51 13.14 -9.40
CA SER A 78 -5.46 12.73 -8.46
C SER A 78 -5.43 11.21 -8.31
N ARG A 79 -4.22 10.67 -8.14
CA ARG A 79 -4.02 9.23 -7.95
C ARG A 79 -4.60 8.79 -6.61
N THR A 80 -5.47 7.78 -6.62
CA THR A 80 -6.02 7.13 -5.44
C THR A 80 -5.32 5.78 -5.24
N THR A 81 -4.87 5.50 -4.02
CA THR A 81 -4.30 4.19 -3.66
C THR A 81 -5.41 3.27 -3.16
N PHE A 82 -5.55 2.10 -3.77
CA PHE A 82 -6.58 1.12 -3.43
C PHE A 82 -6.00 0.02 -2.55
N PHE A 83 -6.62 -0.15 -1.38
CA PHE A 83 -6.46 -1.28 -0.49
C PHE A 83 -7.74 -2.12 -0.50
N VAL A 84 -7.62 -3.39 -0.20
CA VAL A 84 -8.76 -4.30 -0.12
C VAL A 84 -8.71 -5.13 1.14
N THR A 85 -9.85 -5.53 1.67
CA THR A 85 -9.96 -6.39 2.83
C THR A 85 -10.95 -7.54 2.58
N GLY A 86 -10.71 -8.69 3.22
CA GLY A 86 -11.58 -9.86 3.15
C GLY A 86 -11.52 -10.70 4.41
N ALA A 87 -12.53 -11.55 4.61
CA ALA A 87 -12.62 -12.43 5.77
C ALA A 87 -11.80 -13.72 5.64
N PHE A 88 -11.36 -14.06 4.44
CA PHE A 88 -10.56 -15.24 4.16
C PHE A 88 -9.54 -14.94 3.08
N GLN A 89 -8.47 -15.72 3.06
CA GLN A 89 -7.40 -15.63 2.10
C GLN A 89 -7.50 -16.81 1.11
N SER A 90 -7.42 -16.49 -0.19
CA SER A 90 -7.23 -17.44 -1.27
C SER A 90 -6.14 -16.88 -2.17
N GLU A 91 -5.12 -17.66 -2.47
CA GLU A 91 -4.01 -17.24 -3.34
C GLU A 91 -4.49 -16.73 -4.69
N GLU A 92 -5.51 -17.37 -5.27
CA GLU A 92 -6.09 -16.98 -6.56
C GLU A 92 -6.75 -15.61 -6.50
N ILE A 93 -7.56 -15.35 -5.46
CA ILE A 93 -8.24 -14.05 -5.27
C ILE A 93 -7.24 -12.95 -4.94
N GLU A 94 -6.25 -13.25 -4.10
CA GLU A 94 -5.20 -12.30 -3.76
C GLU A 94 -4.40 -11.89 -4.99
N GLN A 95 -4.02 -12.86 -5.84
CA GLN A 95 -3.32 -12.60 -7.08
C GLN A 95 -4.18 -11.75 -8.04
N GLU A 96 -5.46 -12.10 -8.23
CA GLU A 96 -6.37 -11.33 -9.08
C GLU A 96 -6.52 -9.87 -8.60
N LEU A 97 -6.61 -9.64 -7.29
CA LEU A 97 -6.68 -8.31 -6.70
C LEU A 97 -5.39 -7.51 -6.91
N LEU A 98 -4.23 -8.14 -6.70
CA LEU A 98 -2.93 -7.50 -6.94
C LEU A 98 -2.73 -7.17 -8.42
N ASP A 99 -3.06 -8.08 -9.33
CA ASP A 99 -2.99 -7.88 -10.79
C ASP A 99 -3.96 -6.78 -11.25
N SER A 100 -5.08 -6.60 -10.54
CA SER A 100 -6.02 -5.50 -10.74
C SER A 100 -5.53 -4.16 -10.16
N GLY A 101 -4.29 -4.10 -9.59
CA GLY A 101 -3.63 -2.90 -9.13
C GLY A 101 -4.04 -2.45 -7.72
N PHE A 102 -4.52 -3.36 -6.88
CA PHE A 102 -4.62 -3.10 -5.45
C PHE A 102 -3.24 -3.12 -4.82
N SER A 103 -2.98 -2.19 -3.91
CA SER A 103 -1.65 -2.04 -3.29
C SER A 103 -1.42 -3.00 -2.13
N PHE A 104 -2.48 -3.50 -1.51
CA PHE A 104 -2.39 -4.45 -0.40
C PHE A 104 -3.75 -5.10 -0.08
N PHE A 105 -3.71 -6.37 0.37
CA PHE A 105 -4.85 -7.12 0.86
C PHE A 105 -4.76 -7.30 2.37
N PHE A 106 -5.80 -6.89 3.10
CA PHE A 106 -5.92 -7.05 4.55
C PHE A 106 -6.85 -8.22 4.86
N VAL A 107 -6.34 -9.27 5.50
CA VAL A 107 -7.16 -10.38 6.00
C VAL A 107 -7.75 -9.98 7.35
N LYS A 108 -9.07 -10.03 7.49
CA LYS A 108 -9.77 -9.77 8.77
C LYS A 108 -9.59 -10.95 9.75
N PRO A 109 -9.36 -10.68 11.06
CA PRO A 109 -9.09 -9.40 11.67
C PRO A 109 -7.65 -8.90 11.41
N PHE A 110 -7.45 -7.60 11.24
CA PHE A 110 -6.14 -6.98 11.04
C PHE A 110 -5.88 -5.86 12.06
N ASP A 111 -4.62 -5.52 12.27
CA ASP A 111 -4.19 -4.43 13.15
C ASP A 111 -4.41 -3.07 12.44
N GLU A 112 -5.18 -2.19 13.05
CA GLU A 112 -5.45 -0.84 12.57
C GLU A 112 -4.19 0.01 12.40
N ASN A 113 -3.14 -0.22 13.18
CA ASN A 113 -1.88 0.52 13.05
C ASN A 113 -1.17 0.17 11.74
N VAL A 114 -1.29 -1.06 11.26
CA VAL A 114 -0.77 -1.48 9.95
C VAL A 114 -1.51 -0.72 8.84
N LEU A 115 -2.83 -0.61 8.92
CA LEU A 115 -3.62 0.18 7.97
C LEU A 115 -3.19 1.65 7.99
N VAL A 116 -3.07 2.26 9.18
CA VAL A 116 -2.64 3.65 9.35
C VAL A 116 -1.30 3.90 8.68
N SER A 117 -0.30 3.07 8.94
CA SER A 117 1.05 3.22 8.36
C SER A 117 1.02 3.18 6.84
N ARG A 118 0.23 2.27 6.24
CA ARG A 118 0.09 2.15 4.79
C ARG A 118 -0.67 3.33 4.16
N VAL A 119 -1.73 3.80 4.81
CA VAL A 119 -2.50 4.98 4.35
C VAL A 119 -1.62 6.23 4.35
N LEU A 120 -0.86 6.47 5.42
CA LEU A 120 0.06 7.61 5.51
C LEU A 120 1.18 7.52 4.46
N LYS A 121 1.74 6.33 4.25
CA LYS A 121 2.74 6.08 3.20
C LYS A 121 2.17 6.34 1.79
N ALA A 122 0.96 5.87 1.52
CA ALA A 122 0.29 6.08 0.24
C ALA A 122 0.02 7.57 -0.04
N ALA A 123 -0.43 8.30 0.97
CA ALA A 123 -0.68 9.73 0.86
C ALA A 123 0.61 10.57 0.78
N GLY A 124 1.69 10.13 1.41
CA GLY A 124 3.02 10.74 1.31
C GLY A 124 3.66 10.59 -0.07
N ASN A 125 3.34 9.52 -0.79
CA ASN A 125 3.80 9.30 -2.17
C ASN A 125 3.16 10.24 -3.22
N THR A 126 2.17 11.04 -2.86
CA THR A 126 1.65 12.13 -3.71
C THR A 126 2.53 13.38 -3.68
N ILE A 127 3.47 13.46 -2.75
CA ILE A 127 4.53 14.49 -2.69
C ILE A 127 5.81 13.82 -3.20
N ARG A 128 6.32 14.25 -4.35
CA ARG A 128 7.62 13.92 -5.01
C ARG A 128 8.52 12.94 -4.24
N PRO A 129 9.30 12.08 -4.91
CA PRO A 129 10.30 11.28 -4.22
C PRO A 129 11.31 12.21 -3.55
N GLN A 130 11.05 12.61 -2.31
CA GLN A 130 12.09 13.06 -1.42
C GLN A 130 12.79 11.78 -0.96
N ILE A 131 14.06 11.75 -1.20
CA ILE A 131 15.07 10.81 -0.73
C ILE A 131 14.62 10.23 0.61
N VAL A 132 14.18 8.98 0.57
CA VAL A 132 13.81 8.22 1.77
C VAL A 132 15.09 8.06 2.57
N SER A 133 15.07 8.45 3.83
CA SER A 133 16.17 8.30 4.76
C SER A 133 16.72 6.87 4.72
N GLN A 134 18.04 6.71 4.75
CA GLN A 134 18.81 5.46 4.70
C GLN A 134 18.24 4.35 5.60
N ASP A 135 17.57 4.70 6.70
CA ASP A 135 16.97 3.76 7.67
C ASP A 135 15.86 2.87 7.11
N SER A 136 15.08 3.34 6.11
CA SER A 136 13.98 2.54 5.53
C SER A 136 14.47 1.52 4.52
N ASP A 137 15.54 1.84 3.79
CA ASP A 137 16.13 0.94 2.80
C ASP A 137 16.88 -0.20 3.52
N GLU A 138 17.53 0.09 4.64
CA GLU A 138 18.17 -0.93 5.48
C GLU A 138 17.17 -1.95 6.02
N LEU A 139 16.01 -1.50 6.51
CA LEU A 139 14.95 -2.39 7.00
C LEU A 139 14.38 -3.25 5.86
N THR A 140 14.09 -2.64 4.71
CA THR A 140 13.55 -3.35 3.54
C THR A 140 14.52 -4.39 2.99
N VAL A 141 15.80 -4.05 2.85
CA VAL A 141 16.85 -4.98 2.39
C VAL A 141 17.04 -6.12 3.38
N THR A 142 17.01 -5.82 4.68
CA THR A 142 17.10 -6.83 5.75
C THR A 142 15.93 -7.81 5.69
N GLU A 143 14.72 -7.31 5.48
CA GLU A 143 13.51 -8.11 5.38
C GLU A 143 13.51 -9.01 4.14
N ILE A 144 13.93 -8.48 2.97
CA ILE A 144 14.08 -9.27 1.74
C ILE A 144 15.13 -10.36 1.90
N LEU A 145 16.30 -10.05 2.48
CA LEU A 145 17.36 -11.03 2.72
C LEU A 145 16.89 -12.17 3.64
N HIS A 146 16.07 -11.85 4.65
CA HIS A 146 15.42 -12.85 5.51
C HIS A 146 14.43 -13.73 4.73
N GLN A 147 13.60 -13.13 3.86
CA GLN A 147 12.61 -13.86 3.06
C GLN A 147 13.24 -14.84 2.08
N ILE A 148 14.38 -14.47 1.46
CA ILE A 148 15.13 -15.38 0.56
C ILE A 148 16.02 -16.37 1.30
N GLY A 149 15.94 -16.40 2.65
CA GLY A 149 16.60 -17.39 3.49
C GLY A 149 18.10 -17.16 3.73
N VAL A 150 18.59 -15.93 3.59
CA VAL A 150 20.00 -15.60 3.92
C VAL A 150 20.14 -15.43 5.44
N PRO A 151 20.90 -16.29 6.14
CA PRO A 151 21.01 -16.24 7.60
C PRO A 151 21.79 -15.00 8.05
N ALA A 152 21.23 -14.24 9.00
CA ALA A 152 21.85 -13.01 9.52
C ALA A 152 23.18 -13.21 10.26
N HIS A 153 23.47 -14.45 10.71
CA HIS A 153 24.68 -14.77 11.49
C HIS A 153 25.92 -15.08 10.64
N ILE A 154 25.81 -15.18 9.33
CA ILE A 154 26.97 -15.40 8.45
C ILE A 154 27.70 -14.09 8.17
N LYS A 155 29.03 -14.12 8.17
CA LYS A 155 29.87 -12.93 7.92
C LYS A 155 29.58 -12.24 6.58
N GLY A 156 29.14 -12.99 5.58
CA GLY A 156 28.76 -12.46 4.27
C GLY A 156 27.46 -11.64 4.24
N TYR A 157 26.58 -11.81 5.25
CA TYR A 157 25.30 -11.10 5.30
C TYR A 157 25.44 -9.59 5.31
N GLN A 158 26.33 -9.07 6.15
CA GLN A 158 26.58 -7.62 6.23
C GLN A 158 27.13 -7.07 4.91
N PHE A 159 28.07 -7.75 4.28
CA PHE A 159 28.62 -7.33 2.99
C PHE A 159 27.57 -7.34 1.89
N LEU A 160 26.70 -8.35 1.86
CA LEU A 160 25.61 -8.42 0.87
C LEU A 160 24.60 -7.29 1.08
N ARG A 161 24.19 -7.05 2.33
CA ARG A 161 23.29 -5.96 2.68
C ARG A 161 23.87 -4.59 2.28
N ASP A 162 25.12 -4.33 2.67
CA ASP A 162 25.79 -3.07 2.40
C ASP A 162 26.02 -2.85 0.88
N ALA A 163 26.32 -3.91 0.13
CA ALA A 163 26.41 -3.85 -1.33
C ALA A 163 25.08 -3.50 -2.00
N ILE A 164 23.97 -4.06 -1.53
CA ILE A 164 22.64 -3.75 -2.04
C ILE A 164 22.27 -2.29 -1.72
N LEU A 165 22.56 -1.82 -0.51
CA LEU A 165 22.29 -0.45 -0.07
C LEU A 165 23.12 0.57 -0.88
N LEU A 166 24.39 0.30 -1.13
CA LEU A 166 25.23 1.12 -1.98
C LEU A 166 24.70 1.17 -3.43
N THR A 167 24.24 0.05 -3.94
CA THR A 167 23.66 -0.04 -5.29
C THR A 167 22.36 0.77 -5.43
N ILE A 168 21.54 0.79 -4.40
CA ILE A 168 20.28 1.59 -4.36
C ILE A 168 20.62 3.09 -4.26
N SER A 169 21.64 3.44 -3.47
CA SER A 169 22.02 4.84 -3.22
C SER A 169 22.71 5.51 -4.43
N ASP A 170 23.46 4.75 -5.22
CA ASP A 170 24.19 5.28 -6.38
C ASP A 170 24.26 4.28 -7.53
N HIS A 171 23.42 4.51 -8.55
CA HIS A 171 23.38 3.71 -9.79
C HIS A 171 24.71 3.73 -10.57
N GLY A 172 25.60 4.66 -10.28
CA GLY A 172 26.95 4.76 -10.90
C GLY A 172 27.88 3.60 -10.55
N TYR A 173 27.70 2.98 -9.38
CA TYR A 173 28.54 1.85 -8.96
C TYR A 173 28.34 0.59 -9.80
N ILE A 174 27.13 0.33 -10.30
CA ILE A 174 26.85 -0.83 -11.16
C ILE A 174 27.64 -0.74 -12.47
N LEU A 175 27.71 0.44 -13.06
CA LEU A 175 28.42 0.68 -14.32
C LEU A 175 29.93 0.54 -14.16
N SER A 176 30.49 0.88 -13.00
CA SER A 176 31.93 0.74 -12.74
C SER A 176 32.35 -0.72 -12.51
N LEU A 177 31.50 -1.56 -11.93
CA LEU A 177 31.78 -2.98 -11.72
C LEU A 177 31.72 -3.79 -13.01
N ILE A 178 30.89 -3.40 -13.98
CA ILE A 178 30.79 -4.06 -15.30
C ILE A 178 32.06 -3.82 -16.13
N HIS A 179 32.68 -2.68 -15.99
CA HIS A 179 33.93 -2.37 -16.72
C HIS A 179 35.19 -3.08 -16.20
N ILE A 180 35.16 -3.68 -15.01
CA ILE A 180 36.30 -4.41 -14.44
C ILE A 180 36.42 -5.85 -14.97
N SER A 181 35.41 -6.38 -15.63
CA SER A 181 35.36 -7.78 -16.08
C SER A 181 35.57 -8.01 -17.57
N GLU A 182 36.07 -7.02 -18.33
CA GLU A 182 36.55 -7.28 -19.69
C GLU A 182 38.08 -7.45 -19.70
N PRO A 183 38.58 -8.61 -20.19
CA PRO A 183 40.00 -8.86 -20.33
C PRO A 183 40.65 -8.08 -21.47
#